data_744657b01724dcaada1552e25c8431a8
#
_entry.id   744657b01724dcaada1552e25c8431a8
#
_cell.length_a   1.000
_cell.length_b   1.000
_cell.length_c   1.000
_cell.angle_alpha   90.00
_cell.angle_beta   90.00
_cell.angle_gamma   90.00
#
_symmetry.space_group_name_H-M   'P 1'
#
loop_
_entity.id
_entity.type
_entity.pdbx_description
1 polymer ?
#
loop_
_entity_poly.entity_id
_entity_poly.type
_entity_poly.pdbx_seq_one_letter_code
_entity_poly.pdbx_strand_id
1 'polypeptide(L)'
;MFGDKKSRKDSERSLISETVSIDGTVNSSGSIDIAGLIKGPVFSREVVIKETGSISGAVDAELIEVYGHLDGKISADNVVIGSTGIVKGDIEFSNNLRTENGADIEGYIKKTPSKSKITGDFLFSKS
;
A
#
# COMPACT_ATOMS: atom_id res chain seq x y z
N MET A 1 11.95 24.42 -8.88
CA MET A 1 11.63 23.93 -9.06
C MET A 1 11.78 23.19 -9.30
N PHE A 2 11.54 23.27 -9.25
CA PHE A 2 11.37 22.53 -9.36
C PHE A 2 11.43 21.71 -9.91
N GLY A 3 11.39 21.56 -10.10
CA GLY A 3 11.15 20.75 -10.55
C GLY A 3 11.08 19.95 -11.02
N ASP A 4 10.89 20.24 -11.03
CA ASP A 4 10.58 19.53 -11.52
C ASP A 4 10.74 18.69 -12.16
N LYS A 5 10.89 19.06 -12.18
CA LYS A 5 10.79 18.36 -12.81
C LYS A 5 11.14 17.35 -13.26
N LYS A 6 11.22 17.25 -13.21
CA LYS A 6 11.34 16.25 -13.53
C LYS A 6 11.32 15.30 -13.61
N SER A 7 10.97 15.36 -13.46
CA SER A 7 10.70 14.45 -13.44
C SER A 7 10.79 13.50 -13.76
N ARG A 8 10.74 13.31 -13.67
CA ARG A 8 10.69 12.51 -13.94
C ARG A 8 10.08 11.42 -13.81
N LYS A 9 9.46 11.13 -13.72
CA LYS A 9 8.56 10.32 -14.07
C LYS A 9 8.66 8.99 -13.51
N ASP A 10 9.25 8.09 -14.00
CA ASP A 10 9.37 6.77 -13.43
C ASP A 10 10.14 6.79 -12.16
N SER A 11 10.83 7.82 -11.93
CA SER A 11 11.60 7.91 -10.72
C SER A 11 10.88 8.69 -9.66
N GLU A 12 9.62 8.94 -9.85
CA GLU A 12 8.89 9.67 -8.85
C GLU A 12 8.69 8.82 -7.63
N ARG A 13 9.36 9.19 -6.58
CA ARG A 13 9.26 8.50 -5.32
C ARG A 13 9.18 9.54 -4.22
N SER A 14 8.09 9.50 -3.48
CA SER A 14 7.88 10.44 -2.39
C SER A 14 8.26 9.80 -1.08
N LEU A 15 8.72 10.61 -0.16
CA LEU A 15 9.12 10.11 1.15
C LEU A 15 8.41 10.90 2.23
N ILE A 16 7.72 10.19 3.11
CA ILE A 16 7.13 10.78 4.30
C ILE A 16 8.08 10.43 5.44
N SER A 17 8.84 11.41 5.90
CA SER A 17 9.89 11.14 6.87
C SER A 17 9.32 10.90 8.26
N GLU A 18 10.17 10.44 9.17
CA GLU A 18 9.75 10.06 10.51
C GLU A 18 9.13 11.20 11.29
N THR A 19 9.49 12.42 10.96
CA THR A 19 8.98 13.55 11.70
C THR A 19 7.70 14.12 11.12
N VAL A 20 7.17 13.50 10.07
CA VAL A 20 5.98 14.02 9.40
C VAL A 20 4.76 13.23 9.83
N SER A 21 3.69 13.95 10.12
CA SER A 21 2.41 13.35 10.44
C SER A 21 1.38 13.95 9.52
N ILE A 22 0.64 13.11 8.83
CA ILE A 22 -0.36 13.56 7.88
C ILE A 22 -1.71 13.05 8.31
N ASP A 23 -2.69 13.94 8.27
CA ASP A 23 -4.05 13.60 8.60
C ASP A 23 -4.89 14.00 7.40
N GLY A 24 -5.35 13.02 6.65
CA GLY A 24 -6.10 13.28 5.44
C GLY A 24 -5.74 12.29 4.34
N THR A 25 -6.16 12.59 3.14
CA THR A 25 -5.97 11.70 1.99
C THR A 25 -4.62 11.94 1.35
N VAL A 26 -3.93 10.86 1.02
CA VAL A 26 -2.65 10.94 0.33
C VAL A 26 -2.80 10.29 -1.03
N ASN A 27 -2.45 11.02 -2.08
CA ASN A 27 -2.49 10.52 -3.43
C ASN A 27 -1.12 10.66 -4.07
N SER A 28 -0.69 9.62 -4.75
CA SER A 28 0.57 9.67 -5.47
C SER A 28 0.43 8.82 -6.72
N SER A 29 0.98 9.29 -7.81
CA SER A 29 0.92 8.53 -9.05
C SER A 29 2.12 7.62 -9.22
N GLY A 30 3.08 7.69 -8.35
CA GLY A 30 4.28 6.86 -8.41
C GLY A 30 4.43 6.02 -7.16
N SER A 31 5.61 6.03 -6.60
CA SER A 31 5.92 5.28 -5.39
C SER A 31 6.00 6.20 -4.20
N ILE A 32 5.60 5.72 -3.05
CA ILE A 32 5.68 6.50 -1.83
C ILE A 32 6.27 5.63 -0.72
N ASP A 33 7.28 6.16 -0.05
CA ASP A 33 7.89 5.52 1.11
C ASP A 33 7.41 6.24 2.34
N ILE A 34 6.90 5.48 3.30
CA ILE A 34 6.29 6.09 4.48
C ILE A 34 7.09 5.67 5.70
N ALA A 35 7.77 6.64 6.29
CA ALA A 35 8.51 6.44 7.51
C ALA A 35 7.88 7.21 8.67
N GLY A 36 6.88 8.02 8.39
CA GLY A 36 6.17 8.79 9.41
C GLY A 36 4.79 8.23 9.65
N LEU A 37 3.88 9.09 10.08
CA LEU A 37 2.54 8.70 10.46
C LEU A 37 1.51 9.25 9.49
N ILE A 38 0.61 8.41 9.03
CA ILE A 38 -0.48 8.84 8.17
C ILE A 38 -1.79 8.35 8.76
N LYS A 39 -2.74 9.25 8.88
CA LYS A 39 -4.10 8.91 9.27
C LYS A 39 -5.03 9.30 8.15
N GLY A 40 -5.53 8.31 7.45
CA GLY A 40 -6.42 8.55 6.33
C GLY A 40 -6.10 7.63 5.18
N PRO A 41 -6.86 7.71 4.09
CA PRO A 41 -6.63 6.79 2.97
C PRO A 41 -5.40 7.19 2.17
N VAL A 42 -4.71 6.19 1.64
CA VAL A 42 -3.52 6.38 0.82
C VAL A 42 -3.76 5.69 -0.51
N PHE A 43 -3.58 6.43 -1.59
CA PHE A 43 -3.71 5.91 -2.94
C PHE A 43 -2.42 6.15 -3.68
N SER A 44 -1.79 5.08 -4.16
CA SER A 44 -0.52 5.20 -4.87
C SER A 44 -0.33 3.95 -5.70
N ARG A 45 0.60 3.98 -6.63
CA ARG A 45 0.92 2.78 -7.37
C ARG A 45 1.71 1.81 -6.52
N GLU A 46 2.68 2.32 -5.77
CA GLU A 46 3.49 1.50 -4.90
C GLU A 46 3.62 2.19 -3.55
N VAL A 47 3.39 1.44 -2.51
CA VAL A 47 3.50 1.96 -1.15
C VAL A 47 4.46 1.08 -0.38
N VAL A 48 5.45 1.70 0.25
CA VAL A 48 6.38 1.00 1.13
C VAL A 48 6.27 1.64 2.50
N ILE A 49 5.87 0.87 3.50
CA ILE A 49 5.79 1.35 4.86
C ILE A 49 7.06 0.91 5.56
N LYS A 50 7.90 1.88 5.87
CA LYS A 50 9.18 1.61 6.51
C LYS A 50 8.98 1.18 7.96
N GLU A 51 10.03 0.71 8.60
CA GLU A 51 9.93 0.21 9.97
C GLU A 51 9.40 1.24 10.94
N THR A 52 9.70 2.51 10.68
CA THR A 52 9.19 3.56 11.55
C THR A 52 7.87 4.12 11.07
N GLY A 53 7.35 3.62 9.96
CA GLY A 53 6.12 4.15 9.39
C GLY A 53 4.90 3.52 10.00
N SER A 54 3.82 4.28 9.99
CA SER A 54 2.55 3.79 10.51
C SER A 54 1.43 4.43 9.70
N ILE A 55 0.48 3.60 9.27
CA ILE A 55 -0.69 4.10 8.57
C ILE A 55 -1.92 3.61 9.31
N SER A 56 -2.84 4.53 9.55
CA SER A 56 -4.12 4.21 10.11
C SER A 56 -5.17 4.62 9.10
N GLY A 57 -5.76 3.63 8.42
CA GLY A 57 -6.74 3.90 7.37
C GLY A 57 -6.62 2.88 6.26
N ALA A 58 -7.10 3.22 5.09
CA ALA A 58 -7.09 2.31 3.96
C ALA A 58 -5.92 2.61 3.04
N VAL A 59 -5.34 1.57 2.45
CA VAL A 59 -4.28 1.74 1.48
C VAL A 59 -4.68 1.00 0.21
N ASP A 60 -4.64 1.71 -0.90
CA ASP A 60 -5.03 1.16 -2.19
C ASP A 60 -3.85 1.39 -3.15
N ALA A 61 -3.28 0.31 -3.63
CA ALA A 61 -2.10 0.40 -4.48
C ALA A 61 -2.00 -0.86 -5.33
N GLU A 62 -1.06 -0.85 -6.27
CA GLU A 62 -0.77 -2.06 -7.03
C GLU A 62 0.18 -2.95 -6.25
N LEU A 63 1.13 -2.34 -5.56
CA LEU A 63 2.09 -3.08 -4.74
C LEU A 63 2.21 -2.40 -3.39
N ILE A 64 2.12 -3.18 -2.34
CA ILE A 64 2.29 -2.68 -0.99
C ILE A 64 3.32 -3.54 -0.29
N GLU A 65 4.31 -2.89 0.33
CA GLU A 65 5.29 -3.56 1.15
C GLU A 65 5.21 -2.97 2.55
N VAL A 66 5.04 -3.82 3.53
CA VAL A 66 4.86 -3.38 4.91
C VAL A 66 6.01 -3.88 5.77
N TYR A 67 6.82 -2.97 6.27
CA TYR A 67 7.85 -3.29 7.24
C TYR A 67 7.57 -2.58 8.57
N GLY A 68 6.57 -1.74 8.59
CA GLY A 68 6.15 -1.01 9.78
C GLY A 68 4.78 -1.45 10.21
N HIS A 69 3.92 -0.48 10.51
CA HIS A 69 2.63 -0.77 11.10
C HIS A 69 1.50 -0.27 10.19
N LEU A 70 0.50 -1.11 9.99
CA LEU A 70 -0.67 -0.68 9.24
C LEU A 70 -1.92 -1.16 9.99
N ASP A 71 -2.82 -0.22 10.25
CA ASP A 71 -4.06 -0.51 10.94
C ASP A 71 -5.19 -0.06 10.03
N GLY A 72 -5.90 -1.02 9.45
CA GLY A 72 -7.00 -0.70 8.55
C GLY A 72 -7.09 -1.72 7.44
N LYS A 73 -7.29 -1.24 6.22
CA LYS A 73 -7.54 -2.13 5.11
C LYS A 73 -6.50 -1.94 4.02
N ILE A 74 -6.01 -3.04 3.50
CA ILE A 74 -5.11 -3.04 2.37
C ILE A 74 -5.85 -3.57 1.16
N SER A 75 -5.74 -2.90 0.03
CA SER A 75 -6.29 -3.37 -1.22
C SER A 75 -5.22 -3.19 -2.27
N ALA A 76 -4.70 -4.30 -2.79
CA ALA A 76 -3.60 -4.23 -3.74
C ALA A 76 -3.58 -5.48 -4.60
N ASP A 77 -2.82 -5.42 -5.70
CA ASP A 77 -2.62 -6.62 -6.50
C ASP A 77 -1.59 -7.50 -5.83
N ASN A 78 -0.51 -6.92 -5.35
CA ASN A 78 0.56 -7.66 -4.70
C ASN A 78 0.84 -7.05 -3.33
N VAL A 79 0.96 -7.92 -2.32
CA VAL A 79 1.21 -7.48 -0.97
C VAL A 79 2.40 -8.25 -0.41
N VAL A 80 3.35 -7.55 0.16
CA VAL A 80 4.50 -8.16 0.83
C VAL A 80 4.54 -7.63 2.25
N ILE A 81 4.53 -8.53 3.22
CA ILE A 81 4.65 -8.15 4.62
C ILE A 81 6.02 -8.64 5.08
N GLY A 82 6.90 -7.71 5.37
CA GLY A 82 8.25 -8.04 5.78
C GLY A 82 8.30 -8.53 7.22
N SER A 83 9.47 -8.94 7.65
CA SER A 83 9.61 -9.59 8.96
C SER A 83 9.29 -8.65 10.12
N THR A 84 9.37 -7.35 9.91
CA THR A 84 9.02 -6.39 10.96
C THR A 84 7.64 -5.81 10.76
N GLY A 85 6.90 -6.28 9.73
CA GLY A 85 5.60 -5.72 9.42
C GLY A 85 4.52 -6.19 10.38
N ILE A 86 3.63 -5.27 10.72
CA ILE A 86 2.48 -5.56 11.55
C ILE A 86 1.26 -5.00 10.85
N VAL A 87 0.29 -5.86 10.59
CA VAL A 87 -0.93 -5.44 9.92
C VAL A 87 -2.11 -5.86 10.78
N LYS A 88 -2.96 -4.89 11.09
CA LYS A 88 -4.19 -5.16 11.83
C LYS A 88 -5.35 -4.70 10.98
N GLY A 89 -6.17 -5.63 10.55
CA GLY A 89 -7.32 -5.31 9.73
C GLY A 89 -7.43 -6.28 8.58
N ASP A 90 -7.98 -5.80 7.48
CA ASP A 90 -8.27 -6.66 6.35
C ASP A 90 -7.25 -6.48 5.25
N ILE A 91 -6.86 -7.58 4.63
CA ILE A 91 -5.96 -7.55 3.50
C ILE A 91 -6.70 -8.15 2.31
N GLU A 92 -6.80 -7.38 1.23
CA GLU A 92 -7.36 -7.88 -0.02
C GLU A 92 -6.28 -7.79 -1.08
N PHE A 93 -6.02 -8.89 -1.73
CA PHE A 93 -5.03 -8.90 -2.79
C PHE A 93 -5.60 -9.68 -3.97
N SER A 94 -5.16 -9.36 -5.17
CA SER A 94 -5.70 -10.00 -6.35
C SER A 94 -4.71 -10.95 -7.00
N ASN A 95 -3.44 -10.77 -6.77
CA ASN A 95 -2.42 -11.56 -7.44
C ASN A 95 -1.60 -12.38 -6.46
N ASN A 96 -0.93 -11.73 -5.54
CA ASN A 96 0.04 -12.41 -4.71
C ASN A 96 0.12 -11.79 -3.33
N LEU A 97 0.24 -12.64 -2.32
CA LEU A 97 0.48 -12.19 -0.96
C LEU A 97 1.68 -12.97 -0.44
N ARG A 98 2.66 -12.26 0.05
CA ARG A 98 3.87 -12.86 0.56
C ARG A 98 4.13 -12.34 1.97
N THR A 99 4.41 -13.24 2.89
CA THR A 99 4.75 -12.85 4.24
C THR A 99 6.08 -13.48 4.60
N GLU A 100 6.88 -12.77 5.37
CA GLU A 100 8.16 -13.27 5.83
C GLU A 100 8.07 -13.69 7.28
N ASN A 101 9.03 -14.49 7.71
CA ASN A 101 9.05 -14.92 9.11
C ASN A 101 9.13 -13.69 10.00
N GLY A 102 8.30 -13.68 11.02
CA GLY A 102 8.26 -12.55 11.94
C GLY A 102 7.12 -11.59 11.67
N ALA A 103 6.54 -11.66 10.49
CA ALA A 103 5.41 -10.77 10.16
C ALA A 103 4.23 -11.11 11.05
N ASP A 104 3.48 -10.08 11.43
CA ASP A 104 2.34 -10.23 12.32
C ASP A 104 1.11 -9.68 11.64
N ILE A 105 0.14 -10.53 11.40
CA ILE A 105 -1.09 -10.11 10.74
C ILE A 105 -2.26 -10.54 11.59
N GLU A 106 -3.11 -9.55 11.95
CA GLU A 106 -4.31 -9.81 12.69
C GLU A 106 -5.49 -9.31 11.89
N GLY A 107 -6.37 -10.20 11.48
CA GLY A 107 -7.53 -9.81 10.70
C GLY A 107 -7.79 -10.82 9.62
N TYR A 108 -8.46 -10.36 8.57
CA TYR A 108 -8.86 -11.25 7.50
C TYR A 108 -8.02 -11.03 6.25
N ILE A 109 -7.74 -12.11 5.56
CA ILE A 109 -7.01 -12.06 4.31
C ILE A 109 -7.92 -12.63 3.23
N LYS A 110 -8.08 -11.89 2.15
CA LYS A 110 -8.99 -12.28 1.11
C LYS A 110 -8.37 -12.04 -0.25
N LYS A 111 -8.53 -13.01 -1.13
CA LYS A 111 -8.08 -12.85 -2.49
C LYS A 111 -9.26 -12.38 -3.33
N THR A 112 -9.05 -11.35 -4.11
CA THR A 112 -10.12 -10.77 -4.93
C THR A 112 -9.69 -10.79 -6.39
N PRO A 113 -10.63 -10.56 -7.33
CA PRO A 113 -10.24 -10.46 -8.73
C PRO A 113 -9.32 -9.28 -8.96
N SER A 114 -8.47 -9.39 -9.95
CA SER A 114 -7.54 -8.32 -10.24
C SER A 114 -8.27 -7.05 -10.63
N LYS A 115 -7.85 -5.95 -10.07
CA LYS A 115 -8.47 -4.67 -10.37
C LYS A 115 -8.32 -4.29 -11.81
N SER A 116 -7.20 -4.61 -12.39
CA SER A 116 -6.95 -4.19 -13.74
C SER A 116 -7.73 -4.97 -14.76
N LYS A 117 -8.35 -6.05 -14.35
CA LYS A 117 -9.09 -6.88 -15.28
C LYS A 117 -10.56 -6.89 -15.06
N ILE A 118 -11.03 -6.07 -14.19
CA ILE A 118 -12.44 -6.10 -13.87
C ILE A 118 -13.33 -5.98 -15.06
N THR A 119 -13.00 -5.10 -15.97
CA THR A 119 -13.85 -4.87 -17.09
C THR A 119 -14.04 -6.09 -17.96
N GLY A 120 -12.96 -6.69 -18.31
CA GLY A 120 -13.05 -7.83 -19.22
C GLY A 120 -13.57 -9.06 -18.57
N ASP A 121 -13.02 -9.40 -17.43
CA ASP A 121 -13.39 -10.63 -16.79
C ASP A 121 -14.75 -10.60 -16.20
N PHE A 122 -15.18 -9.44 -15.78
CA PHE A 122 -16.42 -9.33 -15.11
C PHE A 122 -17.55 -9.89 -15.92
N LEU A 123 -17.50 -9.71 -17.20
CA LEU A 123 -18.61 -10.08 -18.01
C LEU A 123 -18.87 -11.56 -18.05
N PHE A 124 -17.88 -12.37 -18.00
CA PHE A 124 -18.15 -13.75 -18.04
C PHE A 124 -17.61 -14.49 -16.91
N SER A 125 -17.01 -13.86 -16.06
CA SER A 125 -16.61 -14.61 -14.91
C SER A 125 -17.79 -14.90 -14.13
N LYS A 126 -18.74 -14.35 -14.44
CA LYS A 126 -19.80 -14.63 -13.84
C LYS A 126 -19.96 -15.85 -13.78
N SER A 127 -19.52 -16.21 -14.36
CA SER A 127 -19.81 -17.55 -14.31
C SER A 127 -19.26 -18.22 -13.28
#